data_a5ae31650a74a22769a0e8882a50f64a
#
_entry.id   a5ae31650a74a22769a0e8882a50f64a
#
_cell.length_a   1.000
_cell.length_b   1.000
_cell.length_c   1.000
_cell.angle_alpha   90.00
_cell.angle_beta   90.00
_cell.angle_gamma   90.00
#
_symmetry.space_group_name_H-M   'P 1'
#
loop_
_entity.id
_entity.type
_entity.pdbx_description
1 polymer ?
#
loop_
_entity_poly.entity_id
_entity_poly.type
_entity_poly.pdbx_seq_one_letter_code
_entity_poly.pdbx_strand_id
1 'polypeptide(L)'
;VSETLVITGAQLLGAQSADIIVENGVIAEIGSGLSRSGARVIDADGLVALPGLVDLHTHLREPGYEASETILTGTRAAAAGGFTAVFAMPNTSPVADTAGVVEQELALGEAAGYATVQPIGAVTVGQKGERLAELGAMASSRAQVRVFSDDGFCVFDPLIMRRALEYVKSFGGVIAQHAQDPRLTEGAQMNEGTVSAELGLAGWPAVAEESIIARDVLLAEHVGSRLHVCHLSTAGSVDIIRWAKKRGIDVTAEVTPHHLLLTDELVRGYDARYKVNPPLRREEDVLAVREGLADGTIDIVATDHAPHPSEHKSCEWQAAANGMVGLESALRVVHQSMVQTGLIGWDDVARVMSAAPARIGRLAGHGTPLEVGAPAQLTLYDASVAGVFTEADLHGRSANSPYLGRDLPGRVEYTVHGGTLTVDRGTVVEELGA
;
A
#
# COMPACT_ATOMS: atom_id res chain seq x y z
N VAL A 1 23.10 20.53 -3.04
CA VAL A 1 22.72 20.53 -4.49
C VAL A 1 22.46 19.09 -4.83
N SER A 2 21.23 18.75 -5.24
CA SER A 2 20.91 17.39 -5.69
C SER A 2 21.80 17.00 -6.87
N GLU A 3 22.27 15.75 -6.87
CA GLU A 3 23.07 15.20 -7.97
C GLU A 3 22.24 15.22 -9.27
N THR A 4 22.86 15.61 -10.38
CA THR A 4 22.22 15.47 -11.70
C THR A 4 22.32 14.02 -12.16
N LEU A 5 21.21 13.39 -12.54
CA LEU A 5 21.16 12.03 -13.06
C LEU A 5 20.85 12.05 -14.57
N VAL A 6 21.55 11.18 -15.31
CA VAL A 6 21.23 10.85 -16.70
C VAL A 6 20.92 9.37 -16.75
N ILE A 7 19.67 9.03 -16.95
CA ILE A 7 19.16 7.63 -17.06
C ILE A 7 19.04 7.34 -18.54
N THR A 8 19.79 6.36 -19.06
CA THR A 8 19.85 6.06 -20.49
C THR A 8 19.11 4.77 -20.83
N GLY A 9 18.37 4.78 -21.93
CA GLY A 9 17.79 3.59 -22.54
C GLY A 9 16.57 2.99 -21.80
N ALA A 10 15.99 3.70 -20.80
CA ALA A 10 14.87 3.19 -20.02
C ALA A 10 13.60 3.01 -20.87
N GLN A 11 12.87 1.91 -20.66
CA GLN A 11 11.59 1.65 -21.33
C GLN A 11 10.45 2.33 -20.56
N LEU A 12 10.00 3.51 -21.04
CA LEU A 12 8.89 4.24 -20.41
C LEU A 12 7.64 3.38 -20.41
N LEU A 13 7.14 3.04 -19.23
CA LEU A 13 5.97 2.15 -19.05
C LEU A 13 6.08 0.85 -19.86
N GLY A 14 7.31 0.33 -20.04
CA GLY A 14 7.56 -0.91 -20.78
C GLY A 14 7.37 -0.82 -22.30
N ALA A 15 7.18 0.38 -22.86
CA ALA A 15 6.88 0.56 -24.28
C ALA A 15 8.03 1.23 -25.06
N GLN A 16 8.23 2.53 -24.87
CA GLN A 16 9.18 3.32 -25.65
C GLN A 16 10.50 3.51 -24.88
N SER A 17 11.63 3.20 -25.53
CA SER A 17 12.95 3.50 -24.98
C SER A 17 13.23 5.00 -25.06
N ALA A 18 13.69 5.57 -23.95
CA ALA A 18 14.07 6.97 -23.86
C ALA A 18 15.15 7.18 -22.78
N ASP A 19 15.86 8.29 -22.90
CA ASP A 19 16.74 8.80 -21.86
C ASP A 19 15.98 9.84 -21.02
N ILE A 20 16.29 9.91 -19.73
CA ILE A 20 15.68 10.85 -18.77
C ILE A 20 16.80 11.62 -18.09
N ILE A 21 16.71 12.95 -18.05
CA ILE A 21 17.57 13.78 -17.22
C ILE A 21 16.80 14.28 -16.02
N VAL A 22 17.37 14.06 -14.83
CA VAL A 22 16.87 14.58 -13.57
C VAL A 22 17.81 15.67 -13.05
N GLU A 23 17.27 16.87 -12.85
CA GLU A 23 18.00 18.02 -12.29
C GLU A 23 17.13 18.74 -11.26
N ASN A 24 17.70 19.11 -10.13
CA ASN A 24 17.00 19.87 -9.09
C ASN A 24 15.69 19.25 -8.63
N GLY A 25 15.62 17.92 -8.55
CA GLY A 25 14.45 17.20 -8.07
C GLY A 25 13.31 17.05 -9.08
N VAL A 26 13.50 17.46 -10.34
CA VAL A 26 12.50 17.33 -11.42
C VAL A 26 13.07 16.62 -12.64
N ILE A 27 12.18 16.06 -13.46
CA ILE A 27 12.51 15.55 -14.78
C ILE A 27 12.74 16.76 -15.68
N ALA A 28 14.01 17.02 -16.03
CA ALA A 28 14.39 18.18 -16.81
C ALA A 28 14.24 17.95 -18.31
N GLU A 29 14.49 16.72 -18.79
CA GLU A 29 14.43 16.39 -20.21
C GLU A 29 14.10 14.89 -20.40
N ILE A 30 13.36 14.56 -21.44
CA ILE A 30 13.13 13.19 -21.92
C ILE A 30 13.42 13.18 -23.41
N GLY A 31 14.25 12.25 -23.89
CA GLY A 31 14.62 12.19 -25.31
C GLY A 31 15.50 11.00 -25.62
N SER A 32 16.40 11.17 -26.57
CA SER A 32 17.38 10.13 -26.96
C SER A 32 18.77 10.74 -27.13
N GLY A 33 19.81 10.02 -26.72
CA GLY A 33 21.19 10.47 -26.79
C GLY A 33 21.49 11.65 -25.86
N LEU A 34 20.77 11.74 -24.75
CA LEU A 34 20.92 12.83 -23.77
C LEU A 34 22.20 12.68 -22.96
N SER A 35 22.81 13.80 -22.62
CA SER A 35 24.00 13.85 -21.76
C SER A 35 24.09 15.16 -20.98
N ARG A 36 24.75 15.11 -19.81
CA ARG A 36 25.05 16.29 -18.99
C ARG A 36 26.45 16.18 -18.43
N SER A 37 27.21 17.23 -18.51
CA SER A 37 28.59 17.26 -17.93
C SER A 37 28.50 17.17 -16.41
N GLY A 38 29.28 16.26 -15.83
CA GLY A 38 29.32 16.04 -14.37
C GLY A 38 28.15 15.29 -13.78
N ALA A 39 27.21 14.82 -14.61
CA ALA A 39 26.10 14.01 -14.16
C ALA A 39 26.52 12.57 -13.85
N ARG A 40 25.82 11.95 -12.92
CA ARG A 40 25.83 10.50 -12.73
C ARG A 40 25.02 9.84 -13.82
N VAL A 41 25.64 8.90 -14.55
CA VAL A 41 24.97 8.13 -15.61
C VAL A 41 24.49 6.81 -15.05
N ILE A 42 23.21 6.50 -15.28
CA ILE A 42 22.55 5.23 -14.97
C ILE A 42 22.19 4.56 -16.29
N ASP A 43 22.78 3.41 -16.53
CA ASP A 43 22.38 2.55 -17.65
C ASP A 43 21.12 1.80 -17.27
N ALA A 44 20.01 2.12 -17.92
CA ALA A 44 18.69 1.54 -17.70
C ALA A 44 18.18 0.77 -18.93
N ASP A 45 19.10 0.35 -19.82
CA ASP A 45 18.70 -0.43 -21.00
C ASP A 45 17.98 -1.72 -20.57
N GLY A 46 16.77 -1.93 -21.13
CA GLY A 46 15.90 -3.04 -20.78
C GLY A 46 15.10 -2.89 -19.48
N LEU A 47 15.35 -1.85 -18.68
CA LEU A 47 14.57 -1.60 -17.45
C LEU A 47 13.27 -0.86 -17.76
N VAL A 48 12.18 -1.28 -17.12
CA VAL A 48 10.90 -0.58 -17.14
C VAL A 48 10.99 0.64 -16.22
N ALA A 49 10.78 1.83 -16.78
CA ALA A 49 10.66 3.05 -16.00
C ALA A 49 9.18 3.29 -15.64
N LEU A 50 8.91 3.34 -14.35
CA LEU A 50 7.62 3.65 -13.76
C LEU A 50 7.72 4.97 -12.99
N PRO A 51 6.63 5.75 -12.86
CA PRO A 51 6.57 6.76 -11.82
C PRO A 51 6.74 6.09 -10.45
N GLY A 52 7.41 6.76 -9.52
CA GLY A 52 7.62 6.23 -8.18
C GLY A 52 6.33 5.73 -7.56
N LEU A 53 6.37 4.54 -6.99
CA LEU A 53 5.19 3.89 -6.44
C LEU A 53 4.70 4.61 -5.17
N VAL A 54 3.40 4.52 -4.93
CA VAL A 54 2.70 5.11 -3.77
C VAL A 54 1.88 4.02 -3.10
N ASP A 55 2.08 3.82 -1.81
CA ASP A 55 1.31 2.87 -1.02
C ASP A 55 0.35 3.59 -0.07
N LEU A 56 -0.94 3.35 -0.23
CA LEU A 56 -1.97 4.00 0.60
C LEU A 56 -2.19 3.31 1.95
N HIS A 57 -1.56 2.15 2.20
CA HIS A 57 -1.83 1.32 3.37
C HIS A 57 -0.58 0.63 3.90
N THR A 58 0.06 1.23 4.92
CA THR A 58 1.23 0.64 5.59
C THR A 58 1.16 0.84 7.10
N HIS A 59 1.74 -0.08 7.87
CA HIS A 59 1.89 0.03 9.31
C HIS A 59 3.37 0.26 9.66
N LEU A 60 3.78 1.52 9.80
CA LEU A 60 5.17 1.87 10.11
C LEU A 60 5.50 1.74 11.60
N ARG A 61 4.50 1.45 12.44
CA ARG A 61 4.63 1.06 13.85
C ARG A 61 5.20 2.13 14.79
N GLU A 62 5.88 3.12 14.33
CA GLU A 62 6.43 4.22 15.12
C GLU A 62 5.49 5.43 15.08
N PRO A 63 5.16 6.03 16.25
CA PRO A 63 5.69 5.75 17.59
C PRO A 63 5.03 4.55 18.29
N GLY A 64 5.80 3.91 19.20
CA GLY A 64 5.31 3.01 20.25
C GLY A 64 5.48 1.52 20.00
N TYR A 65 5.75 1.09 18.77
CA TYR A 65 5.96 -0.32 18.40
C TYR A 65 7.25 -0.50 17.60
N GLU A 66 8.30 0.23 17.95
CA GLU A 66 9.59 0.28 17.24
C GLU A 66 10.32 -1.08 17.21
N ALA A 67 9.93 -2.02 18.08
CA ALA A 67 10.44 -3.39 18.01
C ALA A 67 9.97 -4.10 16.72
N SER A 68 8.78 -3.77 16.22
CA SER A 68 8.23 -4.32 14.97
C SER A 68 8.79 -3.61 13.75
N GLU A 69 8.81 -2.27 13.76
CA GLU A 69 9.26 -1.42 12.66
C GLU A 69 9.53 0.01 13.16
N THR A 70 10.38 0.74 12.46
CA THR A 70 10.54 2.19 12.59
C THR A 70 10.21 2.87 11.26
N ILE A 71 9.90 4.17 11.30
CA ILE A 71 9.68 4.93 10.07
C ILE A 71 10.92 4.90 9.18
N LEU A 72 12.12 4.94 9.76
CA LEU A 72 13.37 4.82 9.00
C LEU A 72 13.48 3.46 8.28
N THR A 73 13.28 2.36 8.99
CA THR A 73 13.44 1.01 8.39
C THR A 73 12.29 0.68 7.44
N GLY A 74 11.05 1.07 7.76
CA GLY A 74 9.91 0.93 6.85
C GLY A 74 10.03 1.75 5.56
N THR A 75 10.61 2.97 5.63
CA THR A 75 10.86 3.76 4.41
C THR A 75 12.03 3.21 3.58
N ARG A 76 13.02 2.54 4.19
CA ARG A 76 14.04 1.76 3.45
C ARG A 76 13.40 0.57 2.73
N ALA A 77 12.51 -0.16 3.40
CA ALA A 77 11.74 -1.24 2.78
C ALA A 77 10.88 -0.72 1.62
N ALA A 78 10.23 0.44 1.79
CA ALA A 78 9.48 1.10 0.74
C ALA A 78 10.36 1.43 -0.48
N ALA A 79 11.51 2.07 -0.26
CA ALA A 79 12.45 2.39 -1.34
C ALA A 79 12.91 1.13 -2.08
N ALA A 80 13.26 0.05 -1.35
CA ALA A 80 13.64 -1.23 -1.94
C ALA A 80 12.54 -1.84 -2.83
N GLY A 81 11.27 -1.61 -2.47
CA GLY A 81 10.09 -2.00 -3.25
C GLY A 81 9.73 -1.06 -4.41
N GLY A 82 10.46 0.04 -4.58
CA GLY A 82 10.18 1.06 -5.61
C GLY A 82 9.18 2.13 -5.19
N PHE A 83 8.79 2.16 -3.92
CA PHE A 83 7.88 3.18 -3.41
C PHE A 83 8.62 4.47 -3.07
N THR A 84 8.09 5.58 -3.54
CA THR A 84 8.57 6.93 -3.20
C THR A 84 7.67 7.64 -2.20
N ALA A 85 6.49 7.06 -1.91
CA ALA A 85 5.61 7.53 -0.85
C ALA A 85 4.83 6.38 -0.23
N VAL A 86 4.58 6.48 1.07
CA VAL A 86 3.77 5.55 1.85
C VAL A 86 2.86 6.31 2.80
N PHE A 87 1.66 5.78 3.01
CA PHE A 87 0.71 6.29 3.99
C PHE A 87 0.76 5.42 5.25
N ALA A 88 1.00 6.05 6.40
CA ALA A 88 1.14 5.36 7.69
C ALA A 88 -0.19 5.28 8.42
N MET A 89 -0.70 4.07 8.67
CA MET A 89 -1.93 3.81 9.42
C MET A 89 -1.80 4.24 10.89
N PRO A 90 -2.93 4.69 11.51
CA PRO A 90 -2.92 5.40 12.80
C PRO A 90 -2.75 4.53 14.03
N ASN A 91 -2.63 3.20 13.87
CA ASN A 91 -2.58 2.22 14.97
C ASN A 91 -1.20 2.17 15.66
N THR A 92 -0.73 3.30 16.07
CA THR A 92 0.50 3.56 16.83
C THR A 92 0.20 3.71 18.34
N SER A 93 1.23 3.97 19.15
CA SER A 93 1.07 4.24 20.59
C SER A 93 1.93 5.46 21.00
N PRO A 94 1.29 6.63 21.23
CA PRO A 94 -0.16 6.88 21.18
C PRO A 94 -0.74 6.72 19.76
N VAL A 95 -2.06 6.45 19.70
CA VAL A 95 -2.79 6.41 18.42
C VAL A 95 -2.70 7.77 17.72
N ALA A 96 -2.57 7.78 16.40
CA ALA A 96 -2.52 9.00 15.60
C ALA A 96 -3.93 9.65 15.46
N ASP A 97 -4.51 10.07 16.57
CA ASP A 97 -5.86 10.67 16.68
C ASP A 97 -5.85 12.17 16.97
N THR A 98 -4.67 12.79 17.02
CA THR A 98 -4.43 14.20 17.25
C THR A 98 -3.39 14.79 16.30
N ALA A 99 -3.40 16.12 16.13
CA ALA A 99 -2.43 16.83 15.29
C ALA A 99 -0.98 16.56 15.70
N GLY A 100 -0.70 16.47 17.01
CA GLY A 100 0.67 16.27 17.51
C GLY A 100 1.30 14.94 17.08
N VAL A 101 0.53 13.83 17.07
CA VAL A 101 1.04 12.52 16.68
C VAL A 101 1.28 12.45 15.17
N VAL A 102 0.33 12.93 14.35
CA VAL A 102 0.52 12.94 12.88
C VAL A 102 1.66 13.84 12.45
N GLU A 103 1.91 14.96 13.16
CA GLU A 103 3.08 15.81 12.88
C GLU A 103 4.40 15.16 13.30
N GLN A 104 4.40 14.34 14.35
CA GLN A 104 5.56 13.55 14.75
C GLN A 104 5.93 12.52 13.67
N GLU A 105 4.95 11.76 13.17
CA GLU A 105 5.16 10.78 12.10
C GLU A 105 5.68 11.44 10.82
N LEU A 106 5.10 12.58 10.43
CA LEU A 106 5.58 13.37 9.30
C LEU A 106 7.05 13.78 9.49
N ALA A 107 7.40 14.31 10.66
CA ALA A 107 8.76 14.75 10.95
C ALA A 107 9.78 13.60 10.92
N LEU A 108 9.41 12.43 11.41
CA LEU A 108 10.24 11.22 11.34
C LEU A 108 10.43 10.77 9.89
N GLY A 109 9.38 10.83 9.07
CA GLY A 109 9.46 10.53 7.63
C GLY A 109 10.38 11.49 6.88
N GLU A 110 10.27 12.78 7.15
CA GLU A 110 11.16 13.80 6.57
C GLU A 110 12.64 13.58 6.98
N ALA A 111 12.86 13.20 8.23
CA ALA A 111 14.20 12.89 8.73
C ALA A 111 14.77 11.60 8.12
N ALA A 112 13.95 10.61 7.81
CA ALA A 112 14.36 9.37 7.17
C ALA A 112 14.79 9.56 5.71
N GLY A 113 14.03 10.32 4.93
CA GLY A 113 14.38 10.76 3.56
C GLY A 113 14.28 9.72 2.45
N TYR A 114 13.96 8.45 2.73
CA TYR A 114 13.92 7.37 1.72
C TYR A 114 12.63 7.36 0.90
N ALA A 115 11.54 7.75 1.50
CA ALA A 115 10.23 7.93 0.88
C ALA A 115 9.45 9.01 1.64
N THR A 116 8.51 9.66 0.98
CA THR A 116 7.56 10.55 1.65
C THR A 116 6.64 9.72 2.55
N VAL A 117 6.53 10.09 3.82
CA VAL A 117 5.58 9.50 4.77
C VAL A 117 4.41 10.45 4.94
N GLN A 118 3.22 10.01 4.56
CA GLN A 118 1.99 10.75 4.77
C GLN A 118 1.19 10.06 5.88
N PRO A 119 1.00 10.70 7.04
CA PRO A 119 0.20 10.12 8.10
C PRO A 119 -1.27 9.97 7.73
N ILE A 120 -1.90 8.89 8.18
CA ILE A 120 -3.35 8.68 8.22
C ILE A 120 -3.81 8.99 9.65
N GLY A 121 -4.88 9.77 9.79
CA GLY A 121 -5.46 10.04 11.10
C GLY A 121 -6.48 8.98 11.51
N ALA A 122 -6.59 8.69 12.81
CA ALA A 122 -7.67 7.84 13.30
C ALA A 122 -9.04 8.54 13.12
N VAL A 123 -10.05 7.75 12.79
CA VAL A 123 -11.44 8.24 12.72
C VAL A 123 -11.98 8.50 14.10
N THR A 124 -11.69 7.59 15.05
CA THR A 124 -12.20 7.67 16.42
C THR A 124 -11.08 7.77 17.44
N VAL A 125 -11.36 8.41 18.57
CA VAL A 125 -10.39 8.57 19.66
C VAL A 125 -9.93 7.20 20.15
N GLY A 126 -8.61 6.98 20.09
CA GLY A 126 -7.98 5.71 20.48
C GLY A 126 -8.47 4.50 19.67
N GLN A 127 -9.06 4.73 18.50
CA GLN A 127 -9.66 3.70 17.62
C GLN A 127 -10.72 2.84 18.33
N LYS A 128 -11.50 3.45 19.27
CA LYS A 128 -12.50 2.75 20.09
C LYS A 128 -13.89 2.69 19.47
N GLY A 129 -14.13 3.41 18.37
CA GLY A 129 -15.44 3.46 17.71
C GLY A 129 -16.52 4.23 18.47
N GLU A 130 -16.18 4.92 19.55
CA GLU A 130 -17.15 5.57 20.46
C GLU A 130 -17.42 7.03 20.12
N ARG A 131 -16.40 7.78 19.71
CA ARG A 131 -16.47 9.19 19.34
C ARG A 131 -15.41 9.59 18.35
N LEU A 132 -15.70 10.57 17.51
CA LEU A 132 -14.75 11.07 16.51
C LEU A 132 -13.49 11.64 17.16
N ALA A 133 -12.35 11.39 16.51
CA ALA A 133 -11.08 12.04 16.78
C ALA A 133 -11.07 13.50 16.29
N GLU A 134 -9.93 14.16 16.43
CA GLU A 134 -9.76 15.56 16.02
C GLU A 134 -9.48 15.72 14.51
N LEU A 135 -10.40 15.19 13.67
CA LEU A 135 -10.21 15.10 12.21
C LEU A 135 -9.85 16.46 11.58
N GLY A 136 -10.57 17.51 11.94
CA GLY A 136 -10.32 18.85 11.40
C GLY A 136 -8.98 19.44 11.85
N ALA A 137 -8.53 19.17 13.08
CA ALA A 137 -7.23 19.60 13.58
C ALA A 137 -6.10 18.90 12.82
N MET A 138 -6.19 17.57 12.63
CA MET A 138 -5.25 16.81 11.83
C MET A 138 -5.22 17.25 10.36
N ALA A 139 -6.39 17.55 9.78
CA ALA A 139 -6.48 18.04 8.40
C ALA A 139 -5.89 19.45 8.22
N SER A 140 -5.87 20.27 9.27
CA SER A 140 -5.33 21.63 9.27
C SER A 140 -3.90 21.72 9.80
N SER A 141 -3.35 20.64 10.33
CA SER A 141 -1.99 20.55 10.84
C SER A 141 -0.95 20.60 9.69
N ARG A 142 0.33 20.65 10.04
CA ARG A 142 1.42 20.54 9.08
C ARG A 142 1.35 19.25 8.25
N ALA A 143 0.83 18.16 8.83
CA ALA A 143 0.66 16.89 8.13
C ALA A 143 -0.45 16.91 7.08
N GLN A 144 -1.37 17.89 7.11
CA GLN A 144 -2.46 18.04 6.16
C GLN A 144 -3.20 16.73 5.85
N VAL A 145 -3.55 15.99 6.88
CA VAL A 145 -4.18 14.66 6.76
C VAL A 145 -5.44 14.72 5.89
N ARG A 146 -5.57 13.81 4.95
CA ARG A 146 -6.73 13.68 4.05
C ARG A 146 -7.35 12.30 4.05
N VAL A 147 -6.66 11.31 4.57
CA VAL A 147 -7.14 9.93 4.75
C VAL A 147 -7.31 9.66 6.23
N PHE A 148 -8.44 9.09 6.61
CA PHE A 148 -8.74 8.75 8.01
C PHE A 148 -9.23 7.31 8.08
N SER A 149 -8.68 6.54 9.02
CA SER A 149 -8.98 5.13 9.21
C SER A 149 -8.88 4.74 10.67
N ASP A 150 -9.65 3.76 11.09
CA ASP A 150 -9.41 3.05 12.34
C ASP A 150 -8.75 1.68 12.08
N ASP A 151 -8.01 1.54 10.96
CA ASP A 151 -7.48 0.27 10.50
C ASP A 151 -6.81 -0.56 11.60
N GLY A 152 -7.02 -1.87 11.46
CA GLY A 152 -6.96 -2.88 12.50
C GLY A 152 -8.31 -3.06 13.21
N PHE A 153 -9.19 -2.04 13.15
CA PHE A 153 -10.56 -2.09 13.68
C PHE A 153 -11.55 -1.48 12.68
N CYS A 154 -12.80 -1.94 12.76
CA CYS A 154 -13.89 -1.42 11.95
C CYS A 154 -14.56 -0.22 12.66
N VAL A 155 -14.85 0.85 11.94
CA VAL A 155 -15.82 1.85 12.40
C VAL A 155 -17.21 1.21 12.30
N PHE A 156 -17.56 0.45 13.34
CA PHE A 156 -18.73 -0.44 13.33
C PHE A 156 -20.05 0.31 13.56
N ASP A 157 -20.06 1.33 14.41
CA ASP A 157 -21.28 2.08 14.69
C ASP A 157 -21.68 2.93 13.46
N PRO A 158 -22.91 2.71 12.89
CA PRO A 158 -23.34 3.41 11.68
C PRO A 158 -23.53 4.92 11.89
N LEU A 159 -23.84 5.38 13.11
CA LEU A 159 -23.95 6.80 13.40
C LEU A 159 -22.58 7.46 13.41
N ILE A 160 -21.58 6.84 14.03
CA ILE A 160 -20.19 7.32 14.03
C ILE A 160 -19.66 7.38 12.61
N MET A 161 -19.84 6.32 11.80
CA MET A 161 -19.44 6.31 10.40
C MET A 161 -20.10 7.43 9.60
N ARG A 162 -21.42 7.61 9.75
CA ARG A 162 -22.14 8.72 9.11
C ARG A 162 -21.55 10.07 9.49
N ARG A 163 -21.29 10.32 10.79
CA ARG A 163 -20.71 11.57 11.28
C ARG A 163 -19.29 11.78 10.76
N ALA A 164 -18.49 10.72 10.67
CA ALA A 164 -17.15 10.78 10.08
C ALA A 164 -17.21 11.22 8.60
N LEU A 165 -18.09 10.60 7.81
CA LEU A 165 -18.31 10.95 6.41
C LEU A 165 -18.78 12.39 6.23
N GLU A 166 -19.73 12.85 7.05
CA GLU A 166 -20.21 14.24 7.06
C GLU A 166 -19.05 15.20 7.35
N TYR A 167 -18.20 14.87 8.33
CA TYR A 167 -17.12 15.77 8.77
C TYR A 167 -16.00 15.87 7.74
N VAL A 168 -15.48 14.74 7.24
CA VAL A 168 -14.37 14.75 6.28
C VAL A 168 -14.73 15.40 4.94
N LYS A 169 -16.01 15.39 4.58
CA LYS A 169 -16.52 16.08 3.39
C LYS A 169 -16.19 17.56 3.39
N SER A 170 -16.19 18.22 4.56
CA SER A 170 -15.99 19.67 4.69
C SER A 170 -14.60 20.14 4.24
N PHE A 171 -13.60 19.27 4.28
CA PHE A 171 -12.22 19.54 3.81
C PHE A 171 -11.74 18.56 2.73
N GLY A 172 -12.69 17.81 2.16
CA GLY A 172 -12.43 16.88 1.05
C GLY A 172 -11.56 15.68 1.45
N GLY A 173 -11.62 15.25 2.68
CA GLY A 173 -11.01 14.02 3.16
C GLY A 173 -11.74 12.77 2.65
N VAL A 174 -11.22 11.60 3.00
CA VAL A 174 -11.79 10.29 2.72
C VAL A 174 -11.73 9.42 3.97
N ILE A 175 -12.79 8.65 4.22
CA ILE A 175 -12.74 7.58 5.23
C ILE A 175 -12.28 6.31 4.52
N ALA A 176 -11.19 5.72 5.02
CA ALA A 176 -10.68 4.43 4.61
C ALA A 176 -11.10 3.37 5.63
N GLN A 177 -12.02 2.49 5.23
CA GLN A 177 -12.66 1.56 6.13
C GLN A 177 -12.02 0.18 6.08
N HIS A 178 -11.55 -0.31 7.23
CA HIS A 178 -11.31 -1.71 7.50
C HIS A 178 -12.68 -2.41 7.67
N ALA A 179 -13.17 -3.01 6.58
CA ALA A 179 -14.53 -3.54 6.55
C ALA A 179 -14.61 -4.91 7.21
N GLN A 180 -14.99 -4.93 8.46
CA GLN A 180 -15.11 -6.15 9.28
C GLN A 180 -16.23 -6.02 10.29
N ASP A 181 -17.27 -6.87 10.21
CA ASP A 181 -18.24 -6.98 11.29
C ASP A 181 -17.60 -7.71 12.47
N PRO A 182 -17.40 -7.04 13.62
CA PRO A 182 -16.69 -7.61 14.76
C PRO A 182 -17.45 -8.75 15.44
N ARG A 183 -18.77 -8.80 15.27
CA ARG A 183 -19.61 -9.86 15.86
C ARG A 183 -19.57 -11.13 15.01
N LEU A 184 -19.51 -11.00 13.68
CA LEU A 184 -19.40 -12.13 12.76
C LEU A 184 -17.99 -12.73 12.73
N THR A 185 -16.98 -11.98 13.22
CA THR A 185 -15.58 -12.42 13.21
C THR A 185 -15.02 -12.72 14.59
N GLU A 186 -15.87 -12.75 15.62
CA GLU A 186 -15.44 -13.05 16.99
C GLU A 186 -14.80 -14.44 17.08
N GLY A 187 -13.51 -14.48 17.47
CA GLY A 187 -12.74 -15.72 17.56
C GLY A 187 -12.33 -16.35 16.24
N ALA A 188 -12.65 -15.73 15.10
CA ALA A 188 -12.29 -16.25 13.79
C ALA A 188 -10.76 -16.28 13.57
N GLN A 189 -10.28 -17.29 12.85
CA GLN A 189 -8.84 -17.58 12.73
C GLN A 189 -8.37 -17.64 11.27
N MET A 190 -9.26 -17.91 10.33
CA MET A 190 -9.00 -18.01 8.90
C MET A 190 -10.31 -17.93 8.11
N ASN A 191 -10.23 -17.89 6.78
CA ASN A 191 -11.41 -17.92 5.91
C ASN A 191 -12.37 -19.06 6.25
N GLU A 192 -13.66 -18.76 6.35
CA GLU A 192 -14.69 -19.76 6.52
C GLU A 192 -14.87 -20.60 5.25
N GLY A 193 -14.73 -21.92 5.38
CA GLY A 193 -14.87 -22.83 4.25
C GLY A 193 -14.41 -24.25 4.56
N THR A 194 -14.14 -25.01 3.51
CA THR A 194 -13.70 -26.41 3.62
C THR A 194 -12.40 -26.53 4.42
N VAL A 195 -11.42 -25.65 4.17
CA VAL A 195 -10.11 -25.71 4.86
C VAL A 195 -10.26 -25.46 6.34
N SER A 196 -11.03 -24.44 6.76
CA SER A 196 -11.25 -24.14 8.19
C SER A 196 -11.96 -25.28 8.90
N ALA A 197 -12.95 -25.89 8.24
CA ALA A 197 -13.68 -27.04 8.80
C ALA A 197 -12.77 -28.27 8.98
N GLU A 198 -11.90 -28.56 8.00
CA GLU A 198 -10.95 -29.69 8.08
C GLU A 198 -9.88 -29.45 9.15
N LEU A 199 -9.43 -28.21 9.32
CA LEU A 199 -8.41 -27.85 10.32
C LEU A 199 -8.97 -27.62 11.72
N GLY A 200 -10.30 -27.56 11.87
CA GLY A 200 -10.95 -27.24 13.14
C GLY A 200 -10.71 -25.80 13.62
N LEU A 201 -10.46 -24.89 12.69
CA LEU A 201 -10.27 -23.46 12.96
C LEU A 201 -11.57 -22.70 12.78
N ALA A 202 -11.85 -21.73 13.67
CA ALA A 202 -13.01 -20.87 13.57
C ALA A 202 -12.96 -20.06 12.28
N GLY A 203 -14.06 -20.13 11.50
CA GLY A 203 -14.15 -19.50 10.18
C GLY A 203 -14.44 -17.99 10.26
N TRP A 204 -13.89 -17.26 9.32
CA TRP A 204 -14.13 -15.84 9.07
C TRP A 204 -14.99 -15.68 7.82
N PRO A 205 -16.29 -15.45 7.96
CA PRO A 205 -17.20 -15.48 6.83
C PRO A 205 -17.00 -14.25 5.92
N ALA A 206 -17.14 -14.45 4.61
CA ALA A 206 -17.04 -13.37 3.61
C ALA A 206 -18.06 -12.25 3.89
N VAL A 207 -19.27 -12.61 4.32
CA VAL A 207 -20.35 -11.66 4.64
C VAL A 207 -19.99 -10.66 5.74
N ALA A 208 -18.98 -10.96 6.59
CA ALA A 208 -18.51 -10.01 7.59
C ALA A 208 -17.85 -8.77 6.97
N GLU A 209 -17.19 -8.92 5.83
CA GLU A 209 -16.64 -7.82 5.02
C GLU A 209 -17.75 -7.19 4.18
N GLU A 210 -18.49 -7.99 3.45
CA GLU A 210 -19.52 -7.56 2.49
C GLU A 210 -20.63 -6.71 3.12
N SER A 211 -21.11 -7.09 4.31
CA SER A 211 -22.18 -6.37 4.99
C SER A 211 -21.73 -4.96 5.45
N ILE A 212 -20.51 -4.81 5.90
CA ILE A 212 -19.95 -3.50 6.27
C ILE A 212 -19.75 -2.63 5.03
N ILE A 213 -19.20 -3.19 3.93
CA ILE A 213 -19.04 -2.45 2.67
C ILE A 213 -20.40 -1.96 2.16
N ALA A 214 -21.41 -2.83 2.11
CA ALA A 214 -22.76 -2.47 1.66
C ALA A 214 -23.37 -1.35 2.50
N ARG A 215 -23.23 -1.40 3.84
CA ARG A 215 -23.68 -0.35 4.75
C ARG A 215 -22.98 0.98 4.44
N ASP A 216 -21.66 0.96 4.34
CA ASP A 216 -20.84 2.17 4.22
C ASP A 216 -21.00 2.84 2.86
N VAL A 217 -21.16 2.07 1.80
CA VAL A 217 -21.48 2.58 0.46
C VAL A 217 -22.81 3.35 0.47
N LEU A 218 -23.85 2.81 1.14
CA LEU A 218 -25.15 3.49 1.26
C LEU A 218 -25.06 4.76 2.11
N LEU A 219 -24.23 4.77 3.17
CA LEU A 219 -23.97 5.96 3.98
C LEU A 219 -23.20 7.02 3.18
N ALA A 220 -22.19 6.61 2.40
CA ALA A 220 -21.42 7.51 1.54
C ALA A 220 -22.30 8.15 0.47
N GLU A 221 -23.20 7.36 -0.16
CA GLU A 221 -24.21 7.88 -1.11
C GLU A 221 -25.11 8.92 -0.45
N HIS A 222 -25.68 8.60 0.73
CA HIS A 222 -26.59 9.48 1.44
C HIS A 222 -25.94 10.81 1.84
N VAL A 223 -24.69 10.78 2.29
CA VAL A 223 -23.93 11.98 2.69
C VAL A 223 -23.35 12.71 1.48
N GLY A 224 -23.10 12.02 0.39
CA GLY A 224 -22.32 12.50 -0.77
C GLY A 224 -20.86 12.75 -0.40
N SER A 225 -20.25 11.83 0.29
CA SER A 225 -18.85 11.87 0.77
C SER A 225 -18.03 10.77 0.12
N ARG A 226 -16.70 10.92 0.16
CA ARG A 226 -15.75 9.95 -0.35
C ARG A 226 -15.57 8.81 0.64
N LEU A 227 -15.63 7.58 0.14
CA LEU A 227 -15.33 6.35 0.88
C LEU A 227 -14.21 5.59 0.15
N HIS A 228 -13.26 5.05 0.90
CA HIS A 228 -12.28 4.09 0.41
C HIS A 228 -12.42 2.79 1.20
N VAL A 229 -12.45 1.66 0.51
CA VAL A 229 -12.54 0.33 1.13
C VAL A 229 -11.15 -0.28 1.13
N CYS A 230 -10.60 -0.48 2.34
CA CYS A 230 -9.29 -1.10 2.54
C CYS A 230 -9.33 -2.60 2.17
N HIS A 231 -8.19 -3.13 1.68
CA HIS A 231 -7.88 -4.56 1.49
C HIS A 231 -9.09 -5.47 1.18
N LEU A 232 -9.88 -5.09 0.19
CA LEU A 232 -11.03 -5.86 -0.29
C LEU A 232 -10.60 -7.28 -0.68
N SER A 233 -11.29 -8.31 -0.18
CA SER A 233 -10.79 -9.68 -0.28
C SER A 233 -11.78 -10.70 -0.86
N THR A 234 -13.07 -10.36 -1.04
CA THR A 234 -14.09 -11.33 -1.46
C THR A 234 -14.75 -10.98 -2.80
N ALA A 235 -15.23 -11.99 -3.51
CA ALA A 235 -15.98 -11.81 -4.76
C ALA A 235 -17.26 -10.98 -4.55
N GLY A 236 -17.97 -11.21 -3.45
CA GLY A 236 -19.17 -10.43 -3.12
C GLY A 236 -18.87 -8.96 -2.85
N SER A 237 -17.72 -8.65 -2.23
CA SER A 237 -17.26 -7.27 -2.04
C SER A 237 -16.98 -6.58 -3.39
N VAL A 238 -16.35 -7.28 -4.34
CA VAL A 238 -16.14 -6.76 -5.71
C VAL A 238 -17.47 -6.41 -6.37
N ASP A 239 -18.48 -7.29 -6.25
CA ASP A 239 -19.81 -7.05 -6.84
C ASP A 239 -20.50 -5.83 -6.21
N ILE A 240 -20.38 -5.63 -4.90
CA ILE A 240 -20.95 -4.47 -4.20
C ILE A 240 -20.26 -3.17 -4.70
N ILE A 241 -18.93 -3.14 -4.80
CA ILE A 241 -18.19 -1.97 -5.29
C ILE A 241 -18.54 -1.68 -6.75
N ARG A 242 -18.61 -2.71 -7.60
CA ARG A 242 -19.03 -2.58 -9.00
C ARG A 242 -20.43 -1.98 -9.12
N TRP A 243 -21.39 -2.46 -8.31
CA TRP A 243 -22.73 -1.90 -8.23
C TRP A 243 -22.71 -0.44 -7.77
N ALA A 244 -21.93 -0.11 -6.74
CA ALA A 244 -21.83 1.25 -6.21
C ALA A 244 -21.30 2.24 -7.25
N LYS A 245 -20.23 1.87 -7.96
CA LYS A 245 -19.64 2.70 -9.02
C LYS A 245 -20.61 2.91 -10.19
N LYS A 246 -21.39 1.87 -10.57
CA LYS A 246 -22.45 2.03 -11.60
C LYS A 246 -23.54 3.01 -11.18
N ARG A 247 -23.78 3.20 -9.90
CA ARG A 247 -24.71 4.22 -9.36
C ARG A 247 -24.10 5.61 -9.27
N GLY A 248 -22.78 5.76 -9.53
CA GLY A 248 -22.07 7.03 -9.40
C GLY A 248 -21.71 7.41 -7.98
N ILE A 249 -21.68 6.44 -7.06
CA ILE A 249 -21.22 6.66 -5.67
C ILE A 249 -19.71 6.87 -5.67
N ASP A 250 -19.24 7.89 -4.94
CA ASP A 250 -17.81 8.21 -4.83
C ASP A 250 -17.12 7.23 -3.86
N VAL A 251 -16.92 6.01 -4.34
CA VAL A 251 -16.23 4.94 -3.64
C VAL A 251 -15.03 4.46 -4.43
N THR A 252 -13.94 4.23 -3.71
CA THR A 252 -12.73 3.58 -4.20
C THR A 252 -12.41 2.36 -3.35
N ALA A 253 -11.63 1.43 -3.89
CA ALA A 253 -11.24 0.22 -3.18
C ALA A 253 -9.79 -0.16 -3.49
N GLU A 254 -9.15 -0.83 -2.55
CA GLU A 254 -7.82 -1.41 -2.71
C GLU A 254 -7.85 -2.94 -2.59
N VAL A 255 -6.86 -3.57 -3.22
CA VAL A 255 -6.54 -4.98 -3.01
C VAL A 255 -5.07 -5.10 -2.63
N THR A 256 -4.74 -6.07 -1.78
CA THR A 256 -3.35 -6.31 -1.41
C THR A 256 -2.67 -7.29 -2.36
N PRO A 257 -1.33 -7.24 -2.50
CA PRO A 257 -0.58 -8.22 -3.28
C PRO A 257 -0.86 -9.66 -2.84
N HIS A 258 -1.00 -9.91 -1.54
CA HIS A 258 -1.25 -11.27 -1.04
C HIS A 258 -2.66 -11.78 -1.40
N HIS A 259 -3.68 -10.93 -1.47
CA HIS A 259 -5.00 -11.35 -1.95
C HIS A 259 -5.06 -11.52 -3.48
N LEU A 260 -4.10 -10.98 -4.24
CA LEU A 260 -3.96 -11.24 -5.66
C LEU A 260 -3.31 -12.60 -5.99
N LEU A 261 -2.62 -13.24 -5.04
CA LEU A 261 -1.78 -14.41 -5.34
C LEU A 261 -2.00 -15.61 -4.43
N LEU A 262 -2.26 -15.38 -3.14
CA LEU A 262 -2.27 -16.45 -2.14
C LEU A 262 -3.70 -16.87 -1.79
N THR A 263 -3.87 -18.15 -1.47
CA THR A 263 -5.17 -18.73 -1.07
C THR A 263 -5.13 -19.32 0.34
N ASP A 264 -6.30 -19.59 0.89
CA ASP A 264 -6.48 -20.22 2.21
C ASP A 264 -5.92 -21.65 2.30
N GLU A 265 -5.65 -22.30 1.17
CA GLU A 265 -4.97 -23.61 1.11
C GLU A 265 -3.58 -23.58 1.77
N LEU A 266 -2.92 -22.42 1.78
CA LEU A 266 -1.60 -22.25 2.41
C LEU A 266 -1.65 -22.33 3.95
N VAL A 267 -2.83 -22.20 4.54
CA VAL A 267 -3.04 -22.32 5.99
C VAL A 267 -2.95 -23.78 6.46
N ARG A 268 -3.06 -24.77 5.57
CA ARG A 268 -3.01 -26.21 5.92
C ARG A 268 -1.79 -26.63 6.70
N GLY A 269 -0.68 -25.90 6.58
CA GLY A 269 0.55 -26.14 7.35
C GLY A 269 0.62 -25.42 8.70
N TYR A 270 -0.39 -24.66 9.09
CA TYR A 270 -0.39 -23.78 10.27
C TYR A 270 0.80 -22.82 10.33
N ASP A 271 1.38 -22.48 9.17
CA ASP A 271 2.45 -21.49 9.08
C ASP A 271 1.86 -20.09 9.28
N ALA A 272 2.17 -19.49 10.42
CA ALA A 272 1.64 -18.19 10.81
C ALA A 272 2.04 -17.03 9.88
N ARG A 273 3.02 -17.24 8.97
CA ARG A 273 3.33 -16.26 7.92
C ARG A 273 2.15 -16.02 6.99
N TYR A 274 1.22 -16.98 6.89
CA TYR A 274 -0.02 -16.86 6.10
C TYR A 274 -1.23 -16.36 6.91
N LYS A 275 -1.04 -16.00 8.18
CA LYS A 275 -2.10 -15.44 9.02
C LYS A 275 -2.18 -13.93 8.84
N VAL A 276 -3.30 -13.46 8.29
CA VAL A 276 -3.55 -12.05 7.93
C VAL A 276 -5.03 -11.70 8.15
N ASN A 277 -5.33 -10.44 8.30
CA ASN A 277 -6.68 -9.86 8.39
C ASN A 277 -6.86 -8.76 7.33
N PRO A 278 -7.79 -8.90 6.36
CA PRO A 278 -8.68 -10.05 6.12
C PRO A 278 -7.92 -11.33 5.81
N PRO A 279 -8.50 -12.51 6.07
CA PRO A 279 -7.81 -13.77 5.83
C PRO A 279 -7.60 -14.02 4.34
N LEU A 280 -6.59 -14.83 4.01
CA LEU A 280 -6.46 -15.37 2.66
C LEU A 280 -7.74 -16.11 2.31
N ARG A 281 -8.25 -15.88 1.11
CA ARG A 281 -9.53 -16.40 0.63
C ARG A 281 -9.34 -17.56 -0.34
N ARG A 282 -10.44 -18.07 -0.86
CA ARG A 282 -10.44 -19.15 -1.86
C ARG A 282 -9.99 -18.64 -3.22
N GLU A 283 -9.62 -19.56 -4.10
CA GLU A 283 -9.19 -19.25 -5.46
C GLU A 283 -10.23 -18.41 -6.24
N GLU A 284 -11.52 -18.68 -6.04
CA GLU A 284 -12.60 -17.91 -6.70
C GLU A 284 -12.62 -16.43 -6.26
N ASP A 285 -12.28 -16.15 -5.01
CA ASP A 285 -12.14 -14.77 -4.52
C ASP A 285 -10.90 -14.10 -5.11
N VAL A 286 -9.78 -14.83 -5.17
CA VAL A 286 -8.53 -14.35 -5.79
C VAL A 286 -8.77 -13.98 -7.26
N LEU A 287 -9.47 -14.81 -8.01
CA LEU A 287 -9.82 -14.53 -9.41
C LEU A 287 -10.73 -13.32 -9.54
N ALA A 288 -11.73 -13.18 -8.65
CA ALA A 288 -12.65 -12.04 -8.66
C ALA A 288 -11.95 -10.71 -8.36
N VAL A 289 -11.01 -10.67 -7.39
CA VAL A 289 -10.27 -9.43 -7.10
C VAL A 289 -9.29 -9.08 -8.20
N ARG A 290 -8.67 -10.07 -8.89
CA ARG A 290 -7.84 -9.82 -10.08
C ARG A 290 -8.66 -9.21 -11.22
N GLU A 291 -9.84 -9.78 -11.51
CA GLU A 291 -10.76 -9.25 -12.51
C GLU A 291 -11.20 -7.83 -12.13
N GLY A 292 -11.56 -7.60 -10.84
CA GLY A 292 -11.95 -6.30 -10.33
C GLY A 292 -10.85 -5.23 -10.45
N LEU A 293 -9.58 -5.60 -10.28
CA LEU A 293 -8.45 -4.70 -10.50
C LEU A 293 -8.25 -4.40 -11.99
N ALA A 294 -8.39 -5.41 -12.85
CA ALA A 294 -8.23 -5.26 -14.30
C ALA A 294 -9.34 -4.41 -14.92
N ASP A 295 -10.59 -4.58 -14.51
CA ASP A 295 -11.73 -3.84 -15.04
C ASP A 295 -11.95 -2.46 -14.40
N GLY A 296 -11.15 -2.09 -13.39
CA GLY A 296 -11.22 -0.80 -12.69
C GLY A 296 -12.31 -0.74 -11.60
N THR A 297 -12.93 -1.85 -11.24
CA THR A 297 -13.79 -1.94 -10.05
C THR A 297 -12.98 -1.70 -8.78
N ILE A 298 -11.78 -2.28 -8.69
CA ILE A 298 -10.77 -1.98 -7.67
C ILE A 298 -9.81 -0.95 -8.25
N ASP A 299 -9.50 0.09 -7.50
CA ASP A 299 -8.78 1.27 -7.98
C ASP A 299 -7.27 1.16 -7.84
N ILE A 300 -6.80 0.51 -6.76
CA ILE A 300 -5.39 0.49 -6.38
C ILE A 300 -4.95 -0.86 -5.81
N VAL A 301 -3.64 -1.06 -5.86
CA VAL A 301 -2.94 -2.03 -5.03
C VAL A 301 -2.29 -1.29 -3.87
N ALA A 302 -2.54 -1.75 -2.65
CA ALA A 302 -1.89 -1.28 -1.43
C ALA A 302 -1.38 -2.48 -0.63
N THR A 303 -0.25 -2.35 0.04
CA THR A 303 0.44 -3.54 0.57
C THR A 303 -0.18 -4.12 1.82
N ASP A 304 -0.79 -3.28 2.65
CA ASP A 304 -1.08 -3.63 4.04
C ASP A 304 0.18 -4.20 4.73
N HIS A 305 1.34 -3.54 4.48
CA HIS A 305 2.60 -3.91 5.10
C HIS A 305 2.47 -3.84 6.62
N ALA A 306 2.44 -5.00 7.26
CA ALA A 306 2.16 -5.17 8.68
C ALA A 306 3.27 -5.97 9.37
N PRO A 307 4.38 -5.31 9.73
CA PRO A 307 5.53 -5.94 10.37
C PRO A 307 5.21 -6.39 11.80
N HIS A 308 5.68 -7.60 12.12
CA HIS A 308 5.60 -8.20 13.44
C HIS A 308 6.94 -8.84 13.80
N PRO A 309 7.44 -8.68 15.04
CA PRO A 309 8.64 -9.34 15.48
C PRO A 309 8.44 -10.88 15.49
N SER A 310 9.55 -11.61 15.40
CA SER A 310 9.53 -13.07 15.21
C SER A 310 8.72 -13.82 16.25
N GLU A 311 8.76 -13.40 17.51
CA GLU A 311 8.02 -13.99 18.62
C GLU A 311 6.50 -13.92 18.47
N HIS A 312 5.99 -12.91 17.72
CA HIS A 312 4.56 -12.79 17.45
C HIS A 312 4.10 -13.67 16.28
N LYS A 313 5.02 -14.22 15.52
CA LYS A 313 4.73 -15.11 14.37
C LYS A 313 5.22 -16.55 14.62
N SER A 314 6.30 -16.74 15.38
CA SER A 314 6.86 -18.06 15.72
C SER A 314 6.18 -18.66 16.95
N CYS A 315 4.85 -18.69 16.95
CA CYS A 315 4.03 -19.24 18.01
C CYS A 315 2.86 -20.05 17.42
N GLU A 316 2.02 -20.63 18.26
CA GLU A 316 0.85 -21.38 17.84
C GLU A 316 -0.07 -20.50 16.98
N TRP A 317 -0.71 -21.09 15.96
CA TRP A 317 -1.57 -20.36 15.00
C TRP A 317 -2.56 -19.42 15.68
N GLN A 318 -3.26 -19.87 16.71
CA GLN A 318 -4.29 -19.08 17.39
C GLN A 318 -3.71 -17.84 18.08
N ALA A 319 -2.49 -17.93 18.62
CA ALA A 319 -1.80 -16.84 19.30
C ALA A 319 -1.04 -15.92 18.34
N ALA A 320 -0.77 -16.38 17.12
CA ALA A 320 0.02 -15.62 16.16
C ALA A 320 -0.72 -14.34 15.72
N ALA A 321 0.03 -13.25 15.59
CA ALA A 321 -0.48 -11.97 15.09
C ALA A 321 -0.91 -12.06 13.62
N ASN A 322 -1.95 -11.32 13.26
CA ASN A 322 -2.34 -11.12 11.87
C ASN A 322 -1.44 -10.08 11.21
N GLY A 323 -0.95 -10.37 10.02
CA GLY A 323 -0.18 -9.43 9.22
C GLY A 323 1.02 -10.03 8.52
N MET A 324 1.42 -9.37 7.43
CA MET A 324 2.52 -9.73 6.55
C MET A 324 3.30 -8.49 6.17
N VAL A 325 4.63 -8.60 6.01
CA VAL A 325 5.40 -7.54 5.33
C VAL A 325 5.23 -7.70 3.82
N GLY A 326 5.14 -6.61 3.08
CA GLY A 326 4.78 -6.64 1.67
C GLY A 326 5.45 -5.61 0.78
N LEU A 327 6.11 -4.56 1.33
CA LEU A 327 6.63 -3.45 0.53
C LEU A 327 7.63 -3.93 -0.54
N GLU A 328 8.63 -4.70 -0.19
CA GLU A 328 9.70 -5.14 -1.10
C GLU A 328 9.22 -6.16 -2.15
N SER A 329 8.11 -6.85 -1.88
CA SER A 329 7.58 -7.88 -2.77
C SER A 329 6.41 -7.42 -3.63
N ALA A 330 5.77 -6.30 -3.31
CA ALA A 330 4.50 -5.87 -3.92
C ALA A 330 4.55 -5.80 -5.45
N LEU A 331 5.50 -5.07 -6.03
CA LEU A 331 5.63 -4.93 -7.48
C LEU A 331 5.90 -6.27 -8.16
N ARG A 332 6.73 -7.13 -7.55
CA ARG A 332 7.03 -8.48 -8.05
C ARG A 332 5.79 -9.38 -8.07
N VAL A 333 4.95 -9.29 -7.02
CA VAL A 333 3.68 -10.04 -6.95
C VAL A 333 2.67 -9.53 -7.97
N VAL A 334 2.53 -8.23 -8.14
CA VAL A 334 1.67 -7.63 -9.18
C VAL A 334 2.18 -8.01 -10.57
N HIS A 335 3.50 -8.00 -10.79
CA HIS A 335 4.09 -8.48 -12.04
C HIS A 335 3.69 -9.94 -12.30
N GLN A 336 3.84 -10.83 -11.32
CA GLN A 336 3.49 -12.26 -11.46
C GLN A 336 2.00 -12.49 -11.70
N SER A 337 1.16 -11.87 -10.86
CA SER A 337 -0.27 -12.19 -10.82
C SER A 337 -1.09 -11.47 -11.87
N MET A 338 -0.63 -10.30 -12.34
CA MET A 338 -1.41 -9.42 -13.20
C MET A 338 -0.76 -9.15 -14.56
N VAL A 339 0.55 -8.83 -14.59
CA VAL A 339 1.23 -8.47 -15.85
C VAL A 339 1.59 -9.72 -16.65
N GLN A 340 2.23 -10.72 -16.04
CA GLN A 340 2.60 -11.97 -16.73
C GLN A 340 1.38 -12.77 -17.19
N THR A 341 0.25 -12.60 -16.53
CA THR A 341 -1.03 -13.22 -16.93
C THR A 341 -1.73 -12.46 -18.06
N GLY A 342 -1.24 -11.28 -18.41
CA GLY A 342 -1.83 -10.43 -19.46
C GLY A 342 -3.11 -9.73 -19.04
N LEU A 343 -3.46 -9.73 -17.74
CA LEU A 343 -4.66 -9.04 -17.23
C LEU A 343 -4.49 -7.51 -17.26
N ILE A 344 -3.28 -7.01 -16.99
CA ILE A 344 -2.95 -5.57 -17.08
C ILE A 344 -1.59 -5.36 -17.74
N GLY A 345 -1.34 -4.14 -18.22
CA GLY A 345 -0.05 -3.67 -18.70
C GLY A 345 0.70 -2.81 -17.69
N TRP A 346 1.91 -2.35 -18.06
CA TRP A 346 2.71 -1.47 -17.21
C TRP A 346 2.07 -0.08 -17.01
N ASP A 347 1.26 0.38 -17.96
CA ASP A 347 0.45 1.61 -17.83
C ASP A 347 -0.54 1.48 -16.67
N ASP A 348 -1.18 0.31 -16.55
CA ASP A 348 -2.09 0.02 -15.47
C ASP A 348 -1.35 -0.10 -14.14
N VAL A 349 -0.15 -0.72 -14.13
CA VAL A 349 0.70 -0.76 -12.91
C VAL A 349 0.99 0.66 -12.44
N ALA A 350 1.41 1.57 -13.34
CA ALA A 350 1.62 2.98 -13.02
C ALA A 350 0.34 3.64 -12.48
N ARG A 351 -0.82 3.29 -13.02
CA ARG A 351 -2.11 3.79 -12.56
C ARG A 351 -2.46 3.28 -11.17
N VAL A 352 -2.42 1.96 -10.96
CA VAL A 352 -2.93 1.33 -9.71
C VAL A 352 -1.94 1.38 -8.55
N MET A 353 -0.64 1.55 -8.80
CA MET A 353 0.41 1.60 -7.78
C MET A 353 1.08 2.98 -7.64
N SER A 354 0.67 3.99 -8.41
CA SER A 354 1.25 5.34 -8.32
C SER A 354 0.19 6.42 -8.44
N ALA A 355 -0.42 6.60 -9.61
CA ALA A 355 -1.31 7.73 -9.88
C ALA A 355 -2.60 7.68 -9.06
N ALA A 356 -3.27 6.53 -8.99
CA ALA A 356 -4.55 6.41 -8.29
C ALA A 356 -4.39 6.52 -6.76
N PRO A 357 -3.41 5.83 -6.08
CA PRO A 357 -3.25 6.01 -4.65
C PRO A 357 -2.87 7.45 -4.27
N ALA A 358 -1.98 8.12 -5.02
CA ALA A 358 -1.66 9.53 -4.80
C ALA A 358 -2.90 10.44 -4.92
N ARG A 359 -3.74 10.21 -5.93
CA ARG A 359 -5.00 10.94 -6.13
C ARG A 359 -6.00 10.70 -5.01
N ILE A 360 -6.19 9.45 -4.57
CA ILE A 360 -7.09 9.10 -3.47
C ILE A 360 -6.63 9.77 -2.18
N GLY A 361 -5.34 9.66 -1.86
CA GLY A 361 -4.73 10.28 -0.68
C GLY A 361 -4.51 11.79 -0.79
N ARG A 362 -4.72 12.39 -1.97
CA ARG A 362 -4.44 13.81 -2.27
C ARG A 362 -2.99 14.19 -1.97
N LEU A 363 -2.04 13.32 -2.31
CA LEU A 363 -0.63 13.55 -2.10
C LEU A 363 -0.03 14.32 -3.27
N ALA A 364 0.37 15.55 -3.01
CA ALA A 364 1.04 16.39 -4.02
C ALA A 364 2.46 15.90 -4.32
N GLY A 365 2.90 16.05 -5.57
CA GLY A 365 4.27 15.72 -5.98
C GLY A 365 4.53 14.23 -6.20
N HIS A 366 3.53 13.39 -6.09
CA HIS A 366 3.58 11.95 -6.36
C HIS A 366 2.46 11.53 -7.34
N GLY A 367 2.61 10.35 -7.93
CA GLY A 367 1.61 9.83 -8.87
C GLY A 367 1.50 10.63 -10.17
N THR A 368 2.48 11.46 -10.48
CA THR A 368 2.54 12.25 -11.71
C THR A 368 3.08 11.42 -12.88
N PRO A 369 2.64 11.66 -14.12
CA PRO A 369 3.23 11.03 -15.29
C PRO A 369 4.74 11.30 -15.41
N LEU A 370 5.43 10.42 -16.15
CA LEU A 370 6.83 10.63 -16.53
C LEU A 370 6.88 11.67 -17.66
N GLU A 371 6.95 12.94 -17.28
CA GLU A 371 6.97 14.07 -18.23
C GLU A 371 7.90 15.18 -17.75
N VAL A 372 8.35 16.01 -18.68
CA VAL A 372 9.24 17.15 -18.38
C VAL A 372 8.53 18.13 -17.44
N GLY A 373 9.22 18.51 -16.36
CA GLY A 373 8.72 19.37 -15.30
C GLY A 373 8.07 18.64 -14.13
N ALA A 374 7.78 17.35 -14.27
CA ALA A 374 7.25 16.56 -13.16
C ALA A 374 8.32 16.34 -12.06
N PRO A 375 7.91 16.22 -10.77
CA PRO A 375 8.81 15.79 -9.72
C PRO A 375 9.48 14.47 -10.06
N ALA A 376 10.78 14.36 -9.81
CA ALA A 376 11.56 13.16 -10.13
C ALA A 376 11.31 12.06 -9.09
N GLN A 377 10.16 11.42 -9.22
CA GLN A 377 9.76 10.22 -8.49
C GLN A 377 9.79 9.06 -9.49
N LEU A 378 10.80 8.19 -9.41
CA LEU A 378 11.05 7.16 -10.43
C LEU A 378 11.36 5.81 -9.81
N THR A 379 10.88 4.75 -10.46
CA THR A 379 11.23 3.36 -10.17
C THR A 379 11.69 2.70 -11.47
N LEU A 380 12.92 2.20 -11.48
CA LEU A 380 13.45 1.42 -12.60
C LEU A 380 13.46 -0.05 -12.22
N TYR A 381 12.73 -0.85 -12.97
CA TYR A 381 12.43 -2.23 -12.66
C TYR A 381 12.90 -3.18 -13.76
N ASP A 382 13.74 -4.14 -13.40
CA ASP A 382 14.12 -5.23 -14.31
C ASP A 382 13.04 -6.32 -14.30
N ALA A 383 12.21 -6.32 -15.31
CA ALA A 383 11.14 -7.31 -15.48
C ALA A 383 11.63 -8.64 -16.07
N SER A 384 12.87 -8.70 -16.56
CA SER A 384 13.42 -9.87 -17.27
C SER A 384 14.00 -10.93 -16.34
N VAL A 385 14.36 -10.56 -15.12
CA VAL A 385 14.95 -11.47 -14.13
C VAL A 385 13.88 -12.18 -13.30
N ALA A 386 14.27 -13.23 -12.63
CA ALA A 386 13.48 -13.90 -11.59
C ALA A 386 14.44 -14.48 -10.56
N GLY A 387 13.97 -14.67 -9.33
CA GLY A 387 14.78 -15.25 -8.28
C GLY A 387 14.00 -15.54 -7.03
N VAL A 388 14.56 -16.39 -6.18
CA VAL A 388 13.99 -16.75 -4.90
C VAL A 388 14.01 -15.52 -3.98
N PHE A 389 12.84 -15.19 -3.42
CA PHE A 389 12.73 -14.13 -2.43
C PHE A 389 13.26 -14.61 -1.08
N THR A 390 14.20 -13.89 -0.51
CA THR A 390 14.95 -14.28 0.69
C THR A 390 14.94 -13.19 1.74
N GLU A 391 15.46 -13.47 2.93
CA GLU A 391 15.63 -12.45 3.97
C GLU A 391 16.57 -11.31 3.56
N ALA A 392 17.48 -11.57 2.61
CA ALA A 392 18.36 -10.51 2.08
C ALA A 392 17.61 -9.47 1.23
N ASP A 393 16.40 -9.78 0.77
CA ASP A 393 15.54 -8.86 0.05
C ASP A 393 14.72 -7.96 1.01
N LEU A 394 14.76 -8.22 2.32
CA LEU A 394 14.01 -7.46 3.33
C LEU A 394 14.90 -6.37 3.95
N HIS A 395 14.38 -5.16 4.06
CA HIS A 395 15.07 -3.97 4.57
C HIS A 395 14.39 -3.36 5.79
N GLY A 396 13.20 -3.86 6.15
CA GLY A 396 12.49 -3.55 7.39
C GLY A 396 13.07 -4.29 8.60
N ARG A 397 12.50 -4.07 9.77
CA ARG A 397 12.91 -4.75 11.01
C ARG A 397 12.34 -6.15 11.17
N SER A 398 11.24 -6.45 10.50
CA SER A 398 10.52 -7.71 10.61
C SER A 398 10.60 -8.53 9.34
N ALA A 399 10.65 -9.86 9.48
CA ALA A 399 10.81 -10.79 8.38
C ALA A 399 9.55 -11.68 8.15
N ASN A 400 8.37 -11.24 8.59
CA ASN A 400 7.13 -12.01 8.45
C ASN A 400 6.54 -11.94 7.03
N SER A 401 7.36 -12.22 6.01
CA SER A 401 6.93 -12.28 4.61
C SER A 401 6.39 -13.67 4.25
N PRO A 402 5.21 -13.73 3.58
CA PRO A 402 4.66 -15.00 3.08
C PRO A 402 5.39 -15.50 1.83
N TYR A 403 6.30 -14.70 1.28
CA TYR A 403 7.01 -14.99 0.03
C TYR A 403 8.41 -15.56 0.22
N LEU A 404 8.93 -15.64 1.46
CA LEU A 404 10.24 -16.24 1.71
C LEU A 404 10.34 -17.65 1.16
N GLY A 405 11.35 -17.89 0.32
CA GLY A 405 11.59 -19.16 -0.37
C GLY A 405 10.78 -19.37 -1.65
N ARG A 406 10.00 -18.36 -2.10
CA ARG A 406 9.25 -18.42 -3.37
C ARG A 406 10.00 -17.73 -4.49
N ASP A 407 9.89 -18.28 -5.70
CA ASP A 407 10.33 -17.58 -6.90
C ASP A 407 9.39 -16.43 -7.22
N LEU A 408 9.93 -15.24 -7.34
CA LEU A 408 9.21 -14.06 -7.79
C LEU A 408 9.92 -13.44 -9.02
N PRO A 409 9.16 -12.95 -10.01
CA PRO A 409 9.73 -12.26 -11.17
C PRO A 409 10.19 -10.86 -10.81
N GLY A 410 11.15 -10.36 -11.56
CA GLY A 410 11.62 -8.99 -11.55
C GLY A 410 12.37 -8.55 -10.31
N ARG A 411 12.96 -7.37 -10.41
CA ARG A 411 13.68 -6.70 -9.31
C ARG A 411 13.69 -5.18 -9.52
N VAL A 412 13.53 -4.43 -8.43
CA VAL A 412 13.77 -2.99 -8.43
C VAL A 412 15.28 -2.75 -8.48
N GLU A 413 15.75 -2.09 -9.52
CA GLU A 413 17.17 -1.75 -9.68
C GLU A 413 17.50 -0.37 -9.14
N TYR A 414 16.60 0.59 -9.38
CA TYR A 414 16.79 1.96 -8.91
C TYR A 414 15.48 2.57 -8.44
N THR A 415 15.57 3.33 -7.36
CA THR A 415 14.48 4.18 -6.88
C THR A 415 15.02 5.61 -6.69
N VAL A 416 14.33 6.57 -7.30
CA VAL A 416 14.67 8.00 -7.20
C VAL A 416 13.52 8.71 -6.48
N HIS A 417 13.79 9.27 -5.32
CA HIS A 417 12.86 10.03 -4.50
C HIS A 417 13.26 11.51 -4.51
N GLY A 418 12.42 12.35 -5.12
CA GLY A 418 12.68 13.79 -5.22
C GLY A 418 14.03 14.15 -5.87
N GLY A 419 14.48 13.33 -6.82
CA GLY A 419 15.77 13.49 -7.49
C GLY A 419 16.96 12.86 -6.76
N THR A 420 16.74 12.29 -5.56
CA THR A 420 17.77 11.57 -4.80
C THR A 420 17.65 10.07 -5.04
N LEU A 421 18.78 9.44 -5.35
CA LEU A 421 18.84 7.98 -5.53
C LEU A 421 18.80 7.31 -4.16
N THR A 422 17.70 6.59 -3.86
CA THR A 422 17.49 5.87 -2.60
C THR A 422 17.78 4.37 -2.73
N VAL A 423 17.69 3.83 -3.96
CA VAL A 423 18.15 2.49 -4.31
C VAL A 423 19.07 2.57 -5.51
N ASP A 424 20.22 1.91 -5.44
CA ASP A 424 21.24 1.84 -6.48
C ASP A 424 21.59 0.39 -6.79
N ARG A 425 21.27 -0.08 -8.00
CA ARG A 425 21.50 -1.48 -8.45
C ARG A 425 20.97 -2.51 -7.46
N GLY A 426 19.71 -2.34 -7.06
CA GLY A 426 19.05 -3.24 -6.13
C GLY A 426 19.50 -3.12 -4.67
N THR A 427 20.34 -2.17 -4.34
CA THR A 427 20.83 -1.95 -2.97
C THR A 427 20.33 -0.63 -2.42
N VAL A 428 19.73 -0.65 -1.24
CA VAL A 428 19.32 0.57 -0.54
C VAL A 428 20.55 1.37 -0.14
N VAL A 429 20.58 2.65 -0.48
CA VAL A 429 21.69 3.57 -0.15
C VAL A 429 21.69 3.78 1.36
N GLU A 430 22.81 3.49 2.03
CA GLU A 430 22.89 3.56 3.51
C GLU A 430 22.81 4.98 4.06
N GLU A 431 23.50 5.94 3.41
CA GLU A 431 23.50 7.34 3.80
C GLU A 431 23.05 8.20 2.62
N LEU A 432 21.88 8.80 2.74
CA LEU A 432 21.41 9.79 1.78
C LEU A 432 22.20 11.07 1.99
N GLY A 433 22.84 11.58 0.91
CA GLY A 433 23.63 12.80 0.99
C GLY A 433 22.82 13.97 1.55
N ALA A 434 23.38 14.67 2.53
CA ALA A 434 22.77 15.82 3.20
C ALA A 434 22.69 17.07 2.28
#